data_2a8c9cfd38ae514df34acb0499ab19c5
#
_entry.id   2a8c9cfd38ae514df34acb0499ab19c5
#
_cell.length_a   1.000
_cell.length_b   1.000
_cell.length_c   1.000
_cell.angle_alpha   90.00
_cell.angle_beta   90.00
_cell.angle_gamma   90.00
#
_symmetry.space_group_name_H-M   'P 1'
#
loop_
_entity.id
_entity.type
_entity.pdbx_description
1 polymer ?
#
loop_
_entity_poly.entity_id
_entity_poly.type
_entity_poly.pdbx_seq_one_letter_code
_entity_poly.pdbx_strand_id
1 'polypeptide(L)'
;RQRQMCIRDRSKLEFKKVIMDFKNSDFIEISALTVHIGSQIKEVFPFNNCLNFLNKTIADLKKANIKIKYVDLGGGMSIPYDFKETKFPLKKYASNVYNFKKKNNVKIIFEPGRFLSGNVGIIISKIIYIKEGAKKKFIVTDAAMNDLIRTALYDANHTILTIYRRNEIKSKIEFVGPICESSDKFGE
;
A
#
# COMPACT_ATOMS: atom_id res chain seq x y z
N ARG A 1 -8.22 11.43 -5.43
CA ARG A 1 -8.11 9.95 -5.54
C ARG A 1 -9.29 9.35 -4.80
N GLN A 2 -10.18 8.65 -5.51
CA GLN A 2 -11.25 7.87 -4.90
C GLN A 2 -10.60 6.84 -3.95
N ARG A 3 -10.97 6.87 -2.67
CA ARG A 3 -10.67 5.77 -1.76
C ARG A 3 -11.40 4.55 -2.29
N GLN A 4 -10.66 3.55 -2.77
CA GLN A 4 -11.23 2.23 -2.97
C GLN A 4 -11.61 1.73 -1.57
N MET A 5 -12.91 1.70 -1.28
CA MET A 5 -13.41 1.05 -0.09
C MET A 5 -13.17 -0.45 -0.23
N CYS A 6 -12.52 -1.05 0.74
CA CYS A 6 -12.42 -2.50 0.81
C CYS A 6 -13.83 -3.08 0.93
N ILE A 7 -14.16 -4.09 0.13
CA ILE A 7 -15.48 -4.76 0.16
C ILE A 7 -15.81 -5.28 1.58
N ARG A 8 -14.79 -5.57 2.38
CA ARG A 8 -14.93 -6.06 3.76
C ARG A 8 -15.02 -4.95 4.80
N ASP A 9 -14.81 -3.69 4.42
CA ASP A 9 -14.90 -2.58 5.36
C ASP A 9 -16.35 -2.37 5.79
N ARG A 10 -16.52 -2.09 7.07
CA ARG A 10 -17.83 -1.78 7.66
C ARG A 10 -17.95 -0.31 7.99
N SER A 11 -19.13 0.24 7.71
CA SER A 11 -19.50 1.56 8.19
C SER A 11 -19.58 1.57 9.73
N LYS A 12 -19.50 2.76 10.32
CA LYS A 12 -19.66 2.92 11.78
C LYS A 12 -21.00 2.36 12.28
N LEU A 13 -22.06 2.44 11.45
CA LEU A 13 -23.39 1.92 11.79
C LEU A 13 -23.39 0.38 11.80
N GLU A 14 -22.86 -0.24 10.76
CA GLU A 14 -22.73 -1.70 10.66
C GLU A 14 -21.86 -2.26 11.78
N PHE A 15 -20.74 -1.58 12.10
CA PHE A 15 -19.90 -1.97 13.22
C PHE A 15 -20.68 -1.99 14.55
N LYS A 16 -21.47 -0.94 14.82
CA LYS A 16 -22.32 -0.90 16.02
C LYS A 16 -23.35 -2.02 16.04
N LYS A 17 -23.96 -2.32 14.88
CA LYS A 17 -24.93 -3.42 14.74
C LYS A 17 -24.28 -4.75 15.09
N VAL A 18 -23.11 -5.08 14.52
CA VAL A 18 -22.35 -6.30 14.85
C VAL A 18 -22.08 -6.40 16.35
N ILE A 19 -21.67 -5.30 16.99
CA ILE A 19 -21.46 -5.29 18.44
C ILE A 19 -22.74 -5.62 19.20
N MET A 20 -23.87 -5.03 18.82
CA MET A 20 -25.16 -5.30 19.49
C MET A 20 -25.60 -6.75 19.30
N ASP A 21 -25.48 -7.27 18.09
CA ASP A 21 -25.94 -8.62 17.72
C ASP A 21 -25.15 -9.72 18.45
N PHE A 22 -23.86 -9.52 18.68
CA PHE A 22 -22.97 -10.57 19.15
C PHE A 22 -22.34 -10.37 20.54
N LYS A 23 -22.51 -9.21 21.19
CA LYS A 23 -21.89 -8.91 22.50
C LYS A 23 -22.26 -9.91 23.62
N ASN A 24 -23.43 -10.52 23.54
CA ASN A 24 -23.95 -11.48 24.52
C ASN A 24 -24.05 -12.89 23.92
N SER A 25 -23.35 -13.20 22.85
CA SER A 25 -23.37 -14.53 22.24
C SER A 25 -22.50 -15.49 23.04
N ASP A 26 -23.02 -16.68 23.30
CA ASP A 26 -22.27 -17.78 23.93
C ASP A 26 -21.32 -18.48 22.96
N PHE A 27 -21.47 -18.24 21.64
CA PHE A 27 -20.73 -18.91 20.58
C PHE A 27 -19.71 -18.02 19.86
N ILE A 28 -19.81 -16.69 20.00
CA ILE A 28 -19.00 -15.73 19.28
C ILE A 28 -18.35 -14.75 20.25
N GLU A 29 -17.03 -14.68 20.22
CA GLU A 29 -16.26 -13.68 20.97
C GLU A 29 -15.75 -12.58 20.03
N ILE A 30 -16.09 -11.31 20.32
CA ILE A 30 -15.52 -10.14 19.64
C ILE A 30 -14.18 -9.83 20.28
N SER A 31 -13.10 -10.35 19.73
CA SER A 31 -11.76 -10.30 20.34
C SER A 31 -10.76 -9.42 19.58
N ALA A 32 -11.08 -8.98 18.35
CA ALA A 32 -10.17 -8.24 17.52
C ALA A 32 -10.82 -7.03 16.80
N LEU A 33 -10.00 -6.02 16.51
CA LEU A 33 -10.32 -4.93 15.60
C LEU A 33 -9.31 -4.95 14.46
N THR A 34 -9.79 -4.83 13.22
CA THR A 34 -8.97 -4.75 12.02
C THR A 34 -9.18 -3.41 11.33
N VAL A 35 -8.11 -2.77 10.90
CA VAL A 35 -8.15 -1.53 10.12
C VAL A 35 -7.14 -1.58 8.98
N HIS A 36 -7.50 -0.98 7.86
CA HIS A 36 -6.58 -0.73 6.75
C HIS A 36 -6.84 0.66 6.17
N ILE A 37 -5.93 1.61 6.40
CA ILE A 37 -6.16 3.03 6.11
C ILE A 37 -5.71 3.46 4.71
N GLY A 38 -5.15 2.56 3.93
CA GLY A 38 -4.73 2.81 2.56
C GLY A 38 -3.38 2.20 2.21
N SER A 39 -2.84 2.56 1.05
CA SER A 39 -1.56 2.07 0.52
C SER A 39 -0.66 3.24 0.16
N GLN A 40 0.68 3.04 0.21
CA GLN A 40 1.69 4.05 -0.09
C GLN A 40 1.55 5.33 0.77
N ILE A 41 1.32 5.16 2.05
CA ILE A 41 1.24 6.25 3.02
C ILE A 41 2.67 6.60 3.43
N LYS A 42 3.11 7.82 3.08
CA LYS A 42 4.49 8.28 3.27
C LYS A 42 4.75 8.84 4.68
N GLU A 43 3.70 9.24 5.39
CA GLU A 43 3.80 9.93 6.68
C GLU A 43 3.20 9.12 7.82
N VAL A 44 3.67 9.36 9.04
CA VAL A 44 3.15 8.70 10.25
C VAL A 44 1.82 9.31 10.72
N PHE A 45 1.54 10.55 10.33
CA PHE A 45 0.35 11.28 10.81
C PHE A 45 -0.98 10.52 10.55
N PRO A 46 -1.27 9.96 9.36
CA PRO A 46 -2.47 9.17 9.13
C PRO A 46 -2.60 7.95 10.05
N PHE A 47 -1.48 7.29 10.33
CA PHE A 47 -1.43 6.17 11.27
C PHE A 47 -1.73 6.61 12.70
N ASN A 48 -1.20 7.76 13.14
CA ASN A 48 -1.49 8.31 14.46
C ASN A 48 -2.98 8.62 14.63
N ASN A 49 -3.62 9.19 13.62
CA ASN A 49 -5.07 9.44 13.63
C ASN A 49 -5.85 8.13 13.78
N CYS A 50 -5.41 7.08 13.09
CA CYS A 50 -5.99 5.75 13.21
C CYS A 50 -5.82 5.18 14.63
N LEU A 51 -4.60 5.25 15.21
CA LEU A 51 -4.34 4.79 16.58
C LEU A 51 -5.19 5.57 17.60
N ASN A 52 -5.39 6.88 17.41
CA ASN A 52 -6.24 7.70 18.27
C ASN A 52 -7.71 7.31 18.17
N PHE A 53 -8.19 7.01 16.96
CA PHE A 53 -9.53 6.47 16.75
C PHE A 53 -9.71 5.11 17.45
N LEU A 54 -8.75 4.20 17.29
CA LEU A 54 -8.77 2.88 17.93
C LEU A 54 -8.71 2.98 19.45
N ASN A 55 -7.94 3.92 20.02
CA ASN A 55 -7.93 4.18 21.46
C ASN A 55 -9.34 4.49 22.00
N LYS A 56 -10.08 5.37 21.31
CA LYS A 56 -11.45 5.71 21.68
C LYS A 56 -12.39 4.51 21.55
N THR A 57 -12.28 3.79 20.42
CA THR A 57 -13.12 2.62 20.14
C THR A 57 -12.91 1.52 21.18
N ILE A 58 -11.65 1.20 21.54
CA ILE A 58 -11.35 0.20 22.56
C ILE A 58 -11.89 0.63 23.94
N ALA A 59 -11.75 1.91 24.28
CA ALA A 59 -12.29 2.43 25.55
C ALA A 59 -13.83 2.31 25.60
N ASP A 60 -14.53 2.58 24.51
CA ASP A 60 -15.99 2.45 24.43
C ASP A 60 -16.44 0.97 24.49
N LEU A 61 -15.73 0.07 23.80
CA LEU A 61 -15.99 -1.38 23.87
C LEU A 61 -15.76 -1.93 25.29
N LYS A 62 -14.71 -1.46 25.97
CA LYS A 62 -14.44 -1.85 27.36
C LYS A 62 -15.59 -1.43 28.31
N LYS A 63 -16.19 -0.25 28.10
CA LYS A 63 -17.39 0.16 28.86
C LYS A 63 -18.58 -0.74 28.58
N ALA A 64 -18.64 -1.36 27.41
CA ALA A 64 -19.68 -2.34 27.03
C ALA A 64 -19.30 -3.79 27.42
N ASN A 65 -18.31 -3.98 28.30
CA ASN A 65 -17.79 -5.28 28.75
C ASN A 65 -17.20 -6.15 27.62
N ILE A 66 -16.78 -5.54 26.50
CA ILE A 66 -16.10 -6.25 25.41
C ILE A 66 -14.62 -6.01 25.50
N LYS A 67 -13.85 -7.10 25.66
CA LYS A 67 -12.39 -7.06 25.78
C LYS A 67 -11.72 -7.38 24.45
N ILE A 68 -11.12 -6.37 23.85
CA ILE A 68 -10.28 -6.56 22.64
C ILE A 68 -8.92 -7.12 23.05
N LYS A 69 -8.52 -8.21 22.42
CA LYS A 69 -7.24 -8.91 22.62
C LYS A 69 -6.23 -8.58 21.53
N TYR A 70 -6.70 -8.35 20.32
CA TYR A 70 -5.88 -8.14 19.14
C TYR A 70 -6.30 -6.86 18.39
N VAL A 71 -5.32 -6.18 17.83
CA VAL A 71 -5.56 -5.09 16.88
C VAL A 71 -4.70 -5.33 15.65
N ASP A 72 -5.34 -5.50 14.52
CA ASP A 72 -4.69 -5.57 13.22
C ASP A 72 -4.69 -4.17 12.60
N LEU A 73 -3.48 -3.66 12.39
CA LEU A 73 -3.24 -2.34 11.81
C LEU A 73 -3.12 -2.39 10.28
N GLY A 74 -3.30 -3.57 9.69
CA GLY A 74 -3.13 -3.78 8.26
C GLY A 74 -1.70 -3.49 7.79
N GLY A 75 -1.59 -2.93 6.60
CA GLY A 75 -0.33 -2.50 6.01
C GLY A 75 -0.34 -1.01 5.67
N GLY A 76 0.07 -0.70 4.45
CA GLY A 76 -0.05 0.65 3.88
C GLY A 76 1.19 1.51 3.99
N MET A 77 2.22 1.10 4.72
CA MET A 77 3.52 1.79 4.76
C MET A 77 4.11 1.88 3.36
N SER A 78 4.63 3.07 3.01
CA SER A 78 5.21 3.31 1.69
C SER A 78 6.59 2.70 1.53
N ILE A 79 6.91 2.39 0.27
CA ILE A 79 8.28 2.20 -0.22
C ILE A 79 8.64 3.34 -1.17
N PRO A 80 9.91 3.73 -1.27
CA PRO A 80 10.35 4.63 -2.32
C PRO A 80 10.33 3.91 -3.68
N TYR A 81 9.79 4.57 -4.70
CA TYR A 81 9.86 4.13 -6.10
C TYR A 81 10.97 4.85 -6.87
N ASP A 82 11.46 5.97 -6.34
CA ASP A 82 12.62 6.70 -6.84
C ASP A 82 13.69 6.71 -5.74
N PHE A 83 14.97 6.64 -6.12
CA PHE A 83 16.12 6.75 -5.21
C PHE A 83 16.16 8.07 -4.45
N LYS A 84 15.49 9.12 -4.94
CA LYS A 84 15.36 10.42 -4.29
C LYS A 84 14.23 10.50 -3.26
N GLU A 85 13.32 9.53 -3.26
CA GLU A 85 12.19 9.52 -2.32
C GLU A 85 12.66 9.18 -0.90
N THR A 86 12.08 9.86 0.08
CA THR A 86 12.34 9.57 1.49
C THR A 86 11.71 8.25 1.90
N LYS A 87 12.45 7.47 2.69
CA LYS A 87 11.94 6.22 3.28
C LYS A 87 10.89 6.54 4.33
N PHE A 88 9.92 5.64 4.47
CA PHE A 88 8.92 5.71 5.54
C PHE A 88 9.59 5.77 6.93
N PRO A 89 9.19 6.69 7.83
CA PRO A 89 9.81 6.87 9.14
C PRO A 89 9.40 5.76 10.12
N LEU A 90 9.87 4.54 9.85
CA LEU A 90 9.48 3.30 10.54
C LEU A 90 9.73 3.36 12.05
N LYS A 91 10.86 3.91 12.49
CA LYS A 91 11.19 4.02 13.94
C LYS A 91 10.13 4.82 14.71
N LYS A 92 9.69 5.94 14.13
CA LYS A 92 8.64 6.78 14.73
C LYS A 92 7.30 6.06 14.77
N TYR A 93 6.94 5.38 13.69
CA TYR A 93 5.73 4.56 13.64
C TYR A 93 5.76 3.42 14.67
N ALA A 94 6.85 2.67 14.74
CA ALA A 94 7.03 1.58 15.69
C ALA A 94 6.91 2.06 17.15
N SER A 95 7.49 3.21 17.50
CA SER A 95 7.36 3.81 18.82
C SER A 95 5.90 4.13 19.18
N ASN A 96 5.15 4.73 18.23
CA ASN A 96 3.75 5.07 18.44
C ASN A 96 2.88 3.83 18.62
N VAL A 97 3.12 2.80 17.82
CA VAL A 97 2.42 1.51 17.95
C VAL A 97 2.76 0.80 19.26
N TYR A 98 4.01 0.85 19.69
CA TYR A 98 4.43 0.27 20.96
C TYR A 98 3.71 0.94 22.14
N ASN A 99 3.63 2.27 22.15
CA ASN A 99 2.90 3.02 23.17
C ASN A 99 1.41 2.69 23.17
N PHE A 100 0.80 2.61 21.98
CA PHE A 100 -0.60 2.17 21.80
C PHE A 100 -0.84 0.76 22.34
N LYS A 101 0.03 -0.20 22.01
CA LYS A 101 -0.01 -1.57 22.50
C LYS A 101 0.01 -1.64 24.03
N LYS A 102 0.96 -0.91 24.65
CA LYS A 102 1.09 -0.86 26.11
C LYS A 102 -0.16 -0.28 26.77
N LYS A 103 -0.63 0.87 26.27
CA LYS A 103 -1.81 1.56 26.82
C LYS A 103 -3.06 0.71 26.82
N ASN A 104 -3.29 -0.06 25.76
CA ASN A 104 -4.53 -0.82 25.58
C ASN A 104 -4.39 -2.29 26.01
N ASN A 105 -3.20 -2.74 26.34
CA ASN A 105 -2.88 -4.14 26.66
C ASN A 105 -3.38 -5.12 25.58
N VAL A 106 -3.05 -4.83 24.31
CA VAL A 106 -3.44 -5.63 23.13
C VAL A 106 -2.23 -6.22 22.43
N LYS A 107 -2.44 -7.28 21.65
CA LYS A 107 -1.46 -7.78 20.70
C LYS A 107 -1.68 -7.10 19.35
N ILE A 108 -0.58 -6.76 18.66
CA ILE A 108 -0.63 -6.10 17.36
C ILE A 108 -0.36 -7.11 16.26
N ILE A 109 -1.15 -7.02 15.21
CA ILE A 109 -0.98 -7.73 13.95
C ILE A 109 -0.71 -6.69 12.86
N PHE A 110 0.12 -7.05 11.88
CA PHE A 110 0.41 -6.25 10.69
C PHE A 110 0.25 -7.10 9.44
N GLU A 111 -0.20 -6.49 8.37
CA GLU A 111 -0.30 -7.06 7.02
C GLU A 111 0.54 -6.27 6.01
N PRO A 112 1.88 -6.21 6.15
CA PRO A 112 2.74 -5.36 5.34
C PRO A 112 3.02 -5.98 3.97
N GLY A 113 2.13 -5.87 3.01
CA GLY A 113 2.32 -6.38 1.65
C GLY A 113 3.49 -5.71 0.94
N ARG A 114 3.23 -4.57 0.30
CA ARG A 114 4.22 -3.84 -0.53
C ARG A 114 5.48 -3.43 0.24
N PHE A 115 5.34 -3.07 1.50
CA PHE A 115 6.49 -2.66 2.32
C PHE A 115 7.56 -3.74 2.44
N LEU A 116 7.16 -5.01 2.46
CA LEU A 116 8.09 -6.16 2.47
C LEU A 116 8.49 -6.62 1.07
N SER A 117 7.52 -6.69 0.14
CA SER A 117 7.74 -7.35 -1.15
C SER A 117 8.06 -6.42 -2.30
N GLY A 118 7.88 -5.10 -2.13
CA GLY A 118 7.96 -4.16 -3.25
C GLY A 118 9.36 -3.98 -3.85
N ASN A 119 10.41 -4.26 -3.07
CA ASN A 119 11.80 -4.11 -3.50
C ASN A 119 12.55 -5.45 -3.57
N VAL A 120 11.85 -6.58 -3.63
CA VAL A 120 12.48 -7.91 -3.62
C VAL A 120 12.80 -8.43 -5.02
N GLY A 121 12.37 -7.74 -6.06
CA GLY A 121 12.57 -8.16 -7.45
C GLY A 121 12.82 -7.00 -8.39
N ILE A 122 13.41 -7.32 -9.53
CA ILE A 122 13.58 -6.43 -10.68
C ILE A 122 13.09 -7.16 -11.94
N ILE A 123 12.67 -6.38 -12.94
CA ILE A 123 12.45 -6.90 -14.29
C ILE A 123 13.67 -6.49 -15.11
N ILE A 124 14.28 -7.46 -15.77
CA ILE A 124 15.34 -7.24 -16.76
C ILE A 124 14.69 -7.42 -18.13
N SER A 125 14.83 -6.42 -18.98
CA SER A 125 14.23 -6.43 -20.31
C SER A 125 15.21 -5.96 -21.36
N LYS A 126 15.11 -6.55 -22.55
CA LYS A 126 15.94 -6.23 -23.71
C LYS A 126 15.20 -5.25 -24.62
N ILE A 127 15.92 -4.28 -25.17
CA ILE A 127 15.39 -3.41 -26.21
C ILE A 127 15.30 -4.21 -27.51
N ILE A 128 14.10 -4.31 -28.08
CA ILE A 128 13.86 -4.94 -29.37
C ILE A 128 14.22 -3.98 -30.49
N TYR A 129 13.67 -2.75 -30.42
CA TYR A 129 14.00 -1.66 -31.36
C TYR A 129 13.60 -0.29 -30.78
N ILE A 130 14.09 0.75 -31.42
CA ILE A 130 13.78 2.14 -31.10
C ILE A 130 12.98 2.72 -32.26
N LYS A 131 11.79 3.24 -31.98
CA LYS A 131 10.93 3.91 -32.94
C LYS A 131 10.99 5.41 -32.72
N GLU A 132 11.33 6.16 -33.77
CA GLU A 132 11.25 7.60 -33.75
C GLU A 132 9.86 8.07 -34.20
N GLY A 133 9.12 8.68 -33.29
CA GLY A 133 7.84 9.33 -33.57
C GLY A 133 8.03 10.84 -33.78
N ALA A 134 7.02 11.50 -34.31
CA ALA A 134 7.07 12.94 -34.59
C ALA A 134 7.33 13.81 -33.35
N LYS A 135 6.92 13.39 -32.17
CA LYS A 135 7.02 14.16 -30.92
C LYS A 135 7.88 13.53 -29.84
N LYS A 136 8.07 12.22 -29.88
CA LYS A 136 8.83 11.46 -28.88
C LYS A 136 9.41 10.18 -29.48
N LYS A 137 10.42 9.61 -28.80
CA LYS A 137 10.98 8.30 -29.14
C LYS A 137 10.31 7.24 -28.30
N PHE A 138 10.12 6.06 -28.88
CA PHE A 138 9.62 4.88 -28.21
C PHE A 138 10.74 3.83 -28.13
N ILE A 139 10.99 3.31 -26.96
CA ILE A 139 11.86 2.15 -26.78
C ILE A 139 10.94 0.95 -26.56
N VAL A 140 10.90 0.08 -27.55
CA VAL A 140 10.11 -1.16 -27.48
C VAL A 140 10.96 -2.25 -26.87
N THR A 141 10.45 -2.86 -25.81
CA THR A 141 11.13 -3.89 -25.03
C THR A 141 10.44 -5.24 -25.19
N ASP A 142 11.11 -6.32 -24.79
CA ASP A 142 10.53 -7.68 -24.79
C ASP A 142 9.67 -7.96 -23.54
N ALA A 143 9.66 -7.09 -22.56
CA ALA A 143 8.67 -7.10 -21.48
C ALA A 143 7.40 -6.38 -21.90
N ALA A 144 6.26 -6.85 -21.41
CA ALA A 144 4.94 -6.29 -21.71
C ALA A 144 4.10 -6.06 -20.45
N MET A 145 2.93 -5.46 -20.61
CA MET A 145 2.01 -5.17 -19.49
C MET A 145 1.61 -6.43 -18.71
N ASN A 146 1.64 -7.62 -19.29
CA ASN A 146 1.38 -8.87 -18.58
C ASN A 146 2.52 -9.25 -17.62
N ASP A 147 3.75 -8.79 -17.86
CA ASP A 147 4.89 -9.01 -16.96
C ASP A 147 4.89 -8.00 -15.81
N LEU A 148 4.41 -6.78 -16.06
CA LEU A 148 4.27 -5.71 -15.07
C LEU A 148 2.94 -4.97 -15.23
N ILE A 149 1.86 -5.62 -14.85
CA ILE A 149 0.49 -5.11 -15.02
C ILE A 149 0.23 -3.79 -14.27
N ARG A 150 1.01 -3.48 -13.25
CA ARG A 150 0.75 -2.33 -12.37
C ARG A 150 0.83 -0.99 -13.06
N THR A 151 1.66 -0.84 -14.07
CA THR A 151 1.76 0.39 -14.87
C THR A 151 0.47 0.63 -15.65
N ALA A 152 -0.04 -0.41 -16.31
CA ALA A 152 -1.28 -0.35 -17.07
C ALA A 152 -2.52 -0.19 -16.17
N LEU A 153 -2.59 -0.93 -15.05
CA LEU A 153 -3.80 -1.02 -14.22
C LEU A 153 -3.91 0.13 -13.21
N TYR A 154 -2.80 0.61 -12.67
CA TYR A 154 -2.78 1.58 -11.55
C TYR A 154 -2.03 2.87 -11.88
N ASP A 155 -1.57 3.03 -13.11
CA ASP A 155 -0.67 4.13 -13.50
C ASP A 155 0.53 4.24 -12.53
N ALA A 156 1.07 3.06 -12.16
CA ALA A 156 2.13 2.96 -11.18
C ALA A 156 3.47 3.31 -11.82
N ASN A 157 4.22 4.22 -11.20
CA ASN A 157 5.56 4.57 -11.63
C ASN A 157 6.58 3.57 -11.10
N HIS A 158 7.45 3.07 -11.97
CA HIS A 158 8.60 2.25 -11.61
C HIS A 158 9.86 2.88 -12.20
N THR A 159 10.95 2.92 -11.43
CA THR A 159 12.23 3.45 -11.92
C THR A 159 12.80 2.53 -12.98
N ILE A 160 13.08 3.09 -14.15
CA ILE A 160 13.72 2.40 -15.27
C ILE A 160 15.20 2.80 -15.28
N LEU A 161 16.08 1.82 -15.32
CA LEU A 161 17.53 2.02 -15.32
C LEU A 161 18.15 1.28 -16.50
N THR A 162 19.18 1.87 -17.08
CA THR A 162 20.04 1.19 -18.04
C THR A 162 21.08 0.36 -17.32
N ILE A 163 21.38 -0.85 -17.81
CA ILE A 163 22.42 -1.73 -17.25
C ILE A 163 23.80 -1.10 -17.44
N TYR A 164 24.00 -0.42 -18.57
CA TYR A 164 25.25 0.27 -18.86
C TYR A 164 25.09 1.76 -18.66
N ARG A 165 25.99 2.39 -17.90
CA ARG A 165 26.09 3.85 -17.85
C ARG A 165 26.46 4.37 -19.23
N ARG A 166 25.57 5.13 -19.84
CA ARG A 166 25.83 5.95 -21.05
C ARG A 166 25.63 7.42 -20.67
N ASN A 167 26.29 8.30 -21.46
CA ASN A 167 26.07 9.74 -21.33
C ASN A 167 24.58 10.04 -21.46
N GLU A 168 24.05 10.87 -20.55
CA GLU A 168 22.63 11.23 -20.50
C GLU A 168 22.19 11.87 -21.83
N ILE A 169 21.34 11.19 -22.57
CA ILE A 169 20.64 11.75 -23.70
C ILE A 169 19.32 12.30 -23.17
N LYS A 170 19.21 13.61 -23.08
CA LYS A 170 17.96 14.31 -22.70
C LYS A 170 16.99 14.32 -23.88
N SER A 171 16.21 13.28 -24.04
CA SER A 171 15.09 13.23 -24.98
C SER A 171 13.87 12.65 -24.29
N LYS A 172 12.67 13.06 -24.71
CA LYS A 172 11.43 12.43 -24.25
C LYS A 172 11.35 11.04 -24.85
N ILE A 173 11.52 10.03 -24.00
CA ILE A 173 11.53 8.62 -24.36
C ILE A 173 10.41 7.93 -23.59
N GLU A 174 9.60 7.15 -24.26
CA GLU A 174 8.59 6.29 -23.64
C GLU A 174 8.98 4.83 -23.79
N PHE A 175 9.02 4.11 -22.69
CA PHE A 175 9.27 2.68 -22.67
C PHE A 175 7.94 1.92 -22.81
N VAL A 176 7.86 1.07 -23.82
CA VAL A 176 6.64 0.33 -24.17
C VAL A 176 6.94 -1.14 -24.40
N GLY A 177 5.92 -1.98 -24.21
CA GLY A 177 5.98 -3.39 -24.56
C GLY A 177 5.60 -3.65 -26.02
N PRO A 178 5.61 -4.91 -26.45
CA PRO A 178 5.29 -5.32 -27.82
C PRO A 178 3.78 -5.58 -28.05
N ILE A 179 2.95 -5.46 -27.02
CA ILE A 179 1.50 -5.72 -27.14
C ILE A 179 0.83 -4.54 -27.83
N CYS A 180 -0.09 -4.85 -28.77
CA CYS A 180 -0.85 -3.84 -29.51
C CYS A 180 -1.99 -3.24 -28.65
N GLU A 181 -1.62 -2.61 -27.52
CA GLU A 181 -2.51 -1.97 -26.56
C GLU A 181 -1.91 -0.67 -26.08
N SER A 182 -2.71 0.40 -26.02
CA SER A 182 -2.23 1.74 -25.62
C SER A 182 -1.75 1.81 -24.16
N SER A 183 -2.19 0.87 -23.33
CA SER A 183 -1.78 0.73 -21.94
C SER A 183 -0.46 -0.05 -21.75
N ASP A 184 0.11 -0.63 -22.82
CA ASP A 184 1.37 -1.40 -22.75
C ASP A 184 2.59 -0.47 -22.69
N LYS A 185 2.65 0.29 -21.60
CA LYS A 185 3.72 1.25 -21.32
C LYS A 185 4.22 1.13 -19.88
N PHE A 186 5.51 1.39 -19.70
CA PHE A 186 6.19 1.29 -18.39
C PHE A 186 6.51 2.65 -17.78
N GLY A 187 6.71 3.67 -18.58
CA GLY A 187 7.02 5.04 -18.13
C GLY A 187 7.72 5.87 -19.20
N GLU A 188 8.06 7.11 -18.83
CA GLU A 188 8.83 8.07 -19.64
C GLU A 188 10.20 8.33 -19.00
#